data_1a4dcce167816a5567fed5f52b6b1cff
#
_entry.id   1a4dcce167816a5567fed5f52b6b1cff
#
_cell.length_a   1.000
_cell.length_b   1.000
_cell.length_c   1.000
_cell.angle_alpha   90.00
_cell.angle_beta   90.00
_cell.angle_gamma   90.00
#
_symmetry.space_group_name_H-M   'P 1'
#
loop_
_entity.id
_entity.type
_entity.pdbx_description
1 polymer ?
#
loop_
_entity_poly.entity_id
_entity_poly.type
_entity_poly.pdbx_seq_one_letter_code
_entity_poly.pdbx_strand_id
1 'polypeptide(L)'
;MQWRKGRRSDNVVDARGGGSGGMRMGGGKGLTLGAVVVIVGIGLLTGQDPMQILGQLAGQMQQGAPTQTQTGQKPAANDEGSQFVASILGDTEDTWRAIFAQGGKQYKDPKLVLFSGQVNSACGFATSATGPFYCPADQQVYLDMSFFKEMETRFAAAGDFAQAYVIAHEVGHHVQTLLGVSAR
;
A
#
# COMPACT_ATOMS: atom_id res chain seq x y z
N MET A 1 -7.99 2.60 -26.21
CA MET A 1 -8.88 1.79 -25.36
C MET A 1 -10.05 2.63 -24.83
N GLN A 2 -11.27 2.06 -24.59
CA GLN A 2 -12.44 2.87 -24.15
C GLN A 2 -12.67 2.82 -22.63
N TRP A 3 -11.61 2.89 -21.86
CA TRP A 3 -11.65 2.76 -20.41
C TRP A 3 -12.51 3.82 -19.68
N ARG A 4 -12.72 5.00 -20.32
CA ARG A 4 -13.52 6.09 -19.70
C ARG A 4 -14.97 5.72 -19.45
N LYS A 5 -15.51 4.72 -20.15
CA LYS A 5 -16.88 4.21 -19.99
C LYS A 5 -17.00 3.07 -18.97
N GLY A 6 -15.89 2.48 -18.56
CA GLY A 6 -15.85 1.37 -17.61
C GLY A 6 -16.24 1.78 -16.18
N ARG A 7 -16.61 0.79 -15.37
CA ARG A 7 -16.81 0.96 -13.93
C ARG A 7 -15.50 1.40 -13.27
N ARG A 8 -15.59 2.16 -12.20
CA ARG A 8 -14.44 2.50 -11.36
C ARG A 8 -14.43 1.60 -10.13
N SER A 9 -13.32 0.92 -9.88
CA SER A 9 -13.11 0.18 -8.63
C SER A 9 -13.03 1.13 -7.43
N ASP A 10 -13.65 0.75 -6.34
CA ASP A 10 -13.51 1.43 -5.04
C ASP A 10 -12.28 0.92 -4.25
N ASN A 11 -11.55 -0.06 -4.79
CA ASN A 11 -10.39 -0.69 -4.16
C ASN A 11 -9.06 0.01 -4.47
N VAL A 12 -9.08 1.16 -5.13
CA VAL A 12 -7.88 1.98 -5.32
C VAL A 12 -7.68 2.91 -4.12
N VAL A 13 -6.51 2.82 -3.53
CA VAL A 13 -6.08 3.61 -2.37
C VAL A 13 -4.99 4.57 -2.82
N ASP A 14 -5.21 5.87 -2.69
CA ASP A 14 -4.22 6.89 -3.05
C ASP A 14 -3.36 7.25 -1.85
N ALA A 15 -2.13 6.74 -1.81
CA ALA A 15 -1.13 7.03 -0.81
C ALA A 15 -0.03 8.01 -1.31
N ARG A 16 -0.19 8.59 -2.51
CA ARG A 16 0.82 9.50 -3.10
C ARG A 16 1.01 10.78 -2.30
N GLY A 17 -0.03 11.27 -1.62
CA GLY A 17 0.05 12.43 -0.73
C GLY A 17 0.64 12.12 0.65
N GLY A 18 0.88 10.85 0.96
CA GLY A 18 1.43 10.36 2.23
C GLY A 18 2.95 10.37 2.30
N GLY A 19 3.64 10.95 1.35
CA GLY A 19 5.07 11.17 1.38
C GLY A 19 5.45 12.01 2.58
N SER A 20 6.16 11.40 3.52
CA SER A 20 6.70 12.03 4.72
C SER A 20 5.59 12.70 5.56
N GLY A 21 4.89 11.92 6.34
CA GLY A 21 4.34 12.44 7.58
C GLY A 21 5.49 13.06 8.37
N GLY A 22 5.98 14.19 7.91
CA GLY A 22 6.60 15.17 8.79
C GLY A 22 5.57 15.30 9.89
N MET A 23 5.95 14.86 11.08
CA MET A 23 5.24 15.07 12.31
C MET A 23 4.67 16.47 12.22
N ARG A 24 3.40 16.60 11.81
CA ARG A 24 2.64 17.80 12.10
C ARG A 24 2.64 17.86 13.61
N MET A 25 3.55 18.60 14.13
CA MET A 25 3.59 19.09 15.50
C MET A 25 2.43 20.06 15.63
N GLY A 26 1.24 19.52 15.41
CA GLY A 26 -0.03 20.11 15.76
C GLY A 26 -0.33 19.67 17.19
N GLY A 27 -0.13 20.58 18.09
CA GLY A 27 -0.61 20.64 19.46
C GLY A 27 -0.88 19.33 20.20
N GLY A 28 0.07 18.85 21.02
CA GLY A 28 -0.24 18.04 22.20
C GLY A 28 -0.35 16.55 21.97
N LYS A 29 0.77 15.91 22.18
CA LYS A 29 1.07 14.73 23.02
C LYS A 29 2.46 14.20 22.67
N GLY A 30 3.45 15.09 22.64
CA GLY A 30 4.81 14.71 22.95
C GLY A 30 4.83 14.05 24.33
N LEU A 31 5.82 13.24 24.63
CA LEU A 31 6.00 12.71 25.98
C LEU A 31 5.66 13.84 26.95
N THR A 32 4.48 13.75 27.59
CA THR A 32 4.03 14.79 28.50
C THR A 32 5.06 14.85 29.61
N LEU A 33 5.33 16.04 30.12
CA LEU A 33 6.21 16.20 31.28
C LEU A 33 5.89 15.16 32.36
N GLY A 34 4.61 14.77 32.50
CA GLY A 34 4.16 13.70 33.37
C GLY A 34 4.71 12.31 33.03
N ALA A 35 4.82 11.95 31.73
CA ALA A 35 5.41 10.66 31.34
C ALA A 35 6.92 10.62 31.63
N VAL A 36 7.63 11.72 31.41
CA VAL A 36 9.04 11.84 31.76
C VAL A 36 9.25 11.73 33.27
N VAL A 37 8.42 12.39 34.08
CA VAL A 37 8.48 12.33 35.55
C VAL A 37 8.21 10.90 36.04
N VAL A 38 7.25 10.18 35.43
CA VAL A 38 6.94 8.79 35.78
C VAL A 38 8.10 7.86 35.44
N ILE A 39 8.73 8.00 34.28
CA ILE A 39 9.88 7.18 33.86
C ILE A 39 11.10 7.42 34.77
N VAL A 40 11.39 8.69 35.10
CA VAL A 40 12.46 9.05 36.04
C VAL A 40 12.14 8.53 37.45
N GLY A 41 10.90 8.64 37.90
CA GLY A 41 10.45 8.14 39.18
C GLY A 41 10.60 6.62 39.33
N ILE A 42 10.23 5.86 38.31
CA ILE A 42 10.42 4.40 38.27
C ILE A 42 11.92 4.05 38.26
N GLY A 43 12.73 4.75 37.48
CA GLY A 43 14.17 4.54 37.44
C GLY A 43 14.84 4.74 38.80
N LEU A 44 14.45 5.79 39.53
CA LEU A 44 14.95 6.07 40.89
C LEU A 44 14.50 5.04 41.92
N LEU A 45 13.28 4.50 41.79
CA LEU A 45 12.75 3.49 42.73
C LEU A 45 13.29 2.08 42.46
N THR A 46 13.62 1.75 41.21
CA THR A 46 14.08 0.42 40.79
C THR A 46 15.62 0.34 40.66
N GLY A 47 16.34 1.46 40.80
CA GLY A 47 17.79 1.53 40.60
C GLY A 47 18.23 1.31 39.13
N GLN A 48 17.29 1.39 38.19
CA GLN A 48 17.58 1.23 36.77
C GLN A 48 17.78 2.60 36.10
N ASP A 49 18.72 2.62 35.15
CA ASP A 49 19.00 3.84 34.39
C ASP A 49 17.75 4.24 33.54
N PRO A 50 17.20 5.46 33.73
CA PRO A 50 16.02 5.93 32.96
C PRO A 50 16.21 5.84 31.45
N MET A 51 17.45 5.97 30.95
CA MET A 51 17.77 5.83 29.52
C MET A 51 17.64 4.39 29.02
N GLN A 52 17.91 3.39 29.86
CA GLN A 52 17.70 1.98 29.53
C GLN A 52 16.22 1.63 29.46
N ILE A 53 15.41 2.16 30.38
CA ILE A 53 13.95 1.98 30.36
C ILE A 53 13.35 2.60 29.09
N LEU A 54 13.83 3.80 28.71
CA LEU A 54 13.40 4.46 27.48
C LEU A 54 13.81 3.67 26.24
N GLY A 55 15.01 3.10 26.22
CA GLY A 55 15.53 2.25 25.14
C GLY A 55 14.75 0.93 24.99
N GLN A 56 14.37 0.28 26.11
CA GLN A 56 13.55 -0.92 26.09
C GLN A 56 12.11 -0.63 25.60
N LEU A 57 11.54 0.50 26.02
CA LEU A 57 10.21 0.93 25.58
C LEU A 57 10.20 1.27 24.09
N ALA A 58 11.24 1.94 23.60
CA ALA A 58 11.45 2.23 22.18
C ALA A 58 11.66 0.94 21.36
N GLY A 59 12.40 -0.03 21.90
CA GLY A 59 12.62 -1.33 21.26
C GLY A 59 11.34 -2.20 21.20
N GLN A 60 10.49 -2.17 22.23
CA GLN A 60 9.18 -2.83 22.19
C GLN A 60 8.20 -2.17 21.23
N MET A 61 8.27 -0.85 21.07
CA MET A 61 7.47 -0.14 20.05
C MET A 61 7.90 -0.49 18.63
N GLN A 62 9.14 -0.92 18.41
CA GLN A 62 9.63 -1.36 17.10
C GLN A 62 9.28 -2.83 16.77
N GLN A 63 9.06 -3.69 17.77
CA GLN A 63 8.69 -5.10 17.54
C GLN A 63 7.18 -5.32 17.41
N GLY A 64 6.37 -4.34 17.76
CA GLY A 64 4.91 -4.34 17.61
C GLY A 64 4.45 -3.27 16.62
N ALA A 65 5.14 -3.06 15.49
CA ALA A 65 4.61 -2.20 14.45
C ALA A 65 3.29 -2.82 13.97
N PRO A 66 2.12 -2.19 14.25
CA PRO A 66 0.88 -2.62 13.63
C PRO A 66 1.12 -2.51 12.13
N THR A 67 0.75 -3.55 11.39
CA THR A 67 0.64 -3.51 9.94
C THR A 67 -0.03 -2.18 9.61
N GLN A 68 0.76 -1.19 9.15
CA GLN A 68 0.19 0.11 8.80
C GLN A 68 -0.68 -0.15 7.59
N THR A 69 -1.96 -0.37 7.85
CA THR A 69 -2.97 -0.24 6.80
C THR A 69 -2.78 1.16 6.26
N GLN A 70 -2.25 1.24 5.05
CA GLN A 70 -2.05 2.51 4.36
C GLN A 70 -3.41 3.21 4.35
N THR A 71 -3.61 4.18 5.23
CA THR A 71 -4.81 5.03 5.24
C THR A 71 -4.65 6.02 4.10
N GLY A 72 -4.76 5.51 2.87
CA GLY A 72 -4.82 6.34 1.68
C GLY A 72 -6.24 6.87 1.48
N GLN A 73 -6.33 7.97 0.80
CA GLN A 73 -7.60 8.57 0.39
C GLN A 73 -8.10 7.90 -0.90
N LYS A 74 -9.40 8.02 -1.16
CA LYS A 74 -9.93 7.67 -2.47
C LYS A 74 -9.32 8.61 -3.52
N PRO A 75 -8.89 8.11 -4.70
CA PRO A 75 -8.32 8.95 -5.75
C PRO A 75 -9.24 10.12 -6.13
N ALA A 76 -8.65 11.27 -6.40
CA ALA A 76 -9.41 12.44 -6.83
C ALA A 76 -10.12 12.18 -8.17
N ALA A 77 -11.36 12.61 -8.29
CA ALA A 77 -12.17 12.39 -9.49
C ALA A 77 -11.60 13.07 -10.76
N ASN A 78 -10.80 14.12 -10.59
CA ASN A 78 -10.13 14.86 -11.67
C ASN A 78 -8.73 14.34 -12.00
N ASP A 79 -8.24 13.30 -11.33
CA ASP A 79 -6.97 12.66 -11.64
C ASP A 79 -7.17 11.55 -12.68
N GLU A 80 -6.97 11.87 -13.95
CA GLU A 80 -7.19 10.97 -15.07
C GLU A 80 -6.39 9.68 -14.96
N GLY A 81 -5.14 9.73 -14.49
CA GLY A 81 -4.31 8.55 -14.29
C GLY A 81 -4.89 7.59 -13.26
N SER A 82 -5.31 8.10 -12.10
CA SER A 82 -5.97 7.28 -11.08
C SER A 82 -7.31 6.74 -11.54
N GLN A 83 -8.06 7.53 -12.33
CA GLN A 83 -9.33 7.08 -12.91
C GLN A 83 -9.12 5.96 -13.93
N PHE A 84 -8.02 6.01 -14.69
CA PHE A 84 -7.61 4.93 -15.58
C PHE A 84 -7.33 3.65 -14.76
N VAL A 85 -6.47 3.73 -13.75
CA VAL A 85 -6.15 2.59 -12.87
C VAL A 85 -7.41 2.00 -12.26
N ALA A 86 -8.32 2.84 -11.74
CA ALA A 86 -9.57 2.39 -11.14
C ALA A 86 -10.50 1.69 -12.17
N SER A 87 -10.49 2.13 -13.44
CA SER A 87 -11.25 1.47 -14.49
C SER A 87 -10.69 0.08 -14.82
N ILE A 88 -9.37 -0.02 -15.00
CA ILE A 88 -8.74 -1.30 -15.32
C ILE A 88 -8.88 -2.29 -14.16
N LEU A 89 -8.67 -1.84 -12.92
CA LEU A 89 -8.90 -2.69 -11.75
C LEU A 89 -10.36 -3.16 -11.70
N GLY A 90 -11.33 -2.27 -11.97
CA GLY A 90 -12.74 -2.62 -12.04
C GLY A 90 -13.04 -3.70 -13.07
N ASP A 91 -12.47 -3.59 -14.27
CA ASP A 91 -12.64 -4.58 -15.34
C ASP A 91 -12.05 -5.95 -14.94
N THR A 92 -10.89 -5.95 -14.25
CA THR A 92 -10.30 -7.20 -13.73
C THR A 92 -11.15 -7.83 -12.63
N GLU A 93 -11.70 -7.02 -11.71
CA GLU A 93 -12.61 -7.48 -10.65
C GLU A 93 -13.85 -8.16 -11.25
N ASP A 94 -14.51 -7.50 -12.20
CA ASP A 94 -15.72 -8.03 -12.82
C ASP A 94 -15.44 -9.34 -13.58
N THR A 95 -14.31 -9.40 -14.29
CA THR A 95 -13.85 -10.60 -15.00
C THR A 95 -13.58 -11.76 -14.04
N TRP A 96 -12.79 -11.55 -13.00
CA TRP A 96 -12.41 -12.62 -12.06
C TRP A 96 -13.56 -13.05 -11.17
N ARG A 97 -14.44 -12.14 -10.76
CA ARG A 97 -15.69 -12.52 -10.07
C ARG A 97 -16.54 -13.48 -10.90
N ALA A 98 -16.69 -13.20 -12.20
CA ALA A 98 -17.43 -14.08 -13.09
C ALA A 98 -16.76 -15.47 -13.25
N ILE A 99 -15.43 -15.51 -13.43
CA ILE A 99 -14.67 -16.75 -13.57
C ILE A 99 -14.72 -17.60 -12.28
N PHE A 100 -14.53 -16.97 -11.12
CA PHE A 100 -14.58 -17.69 -9.84
C PHE A 100 -15.99 -18.21 -9.56
N ALA A 101 -17.03 -17.45 -9.87
CA ALA A 101 -18.42 -17.88 -9.71
C ALA A 101 -18.75 -19.11 -10.59
N GLN A 102 -18.25 -19.18 -11.82
CA GLN A 102 -18.39 -20.34 -12.70
C GLN A 102 -17.73 -21.58 -12.07
N GLY A 103 -16.63 -21.40 -11.32
CA GLY A 103 -15.96 -22.47 -10.58
C GLY A 103 -16.55 -22.74 -9.19
N GLY A 104 -17.71 -22.15 -8.84
CA GLY A 104 -18.34 -22.30 -7.53
C GLY A 104 -17.56 -21.66 -6.39
N LYS A 105 -16.66 -20.71 -6.69
CA LYS A 105 -15.81 -20.01 -5.72
C LYS A 105 -16.17 -18.52 -5.65
N GLN A 106 -15.81 -17.89 -4.54
CA GLN A 106 -15.92 -16.44 -4.39
C GLN A 106 -14.55 -15.81 -4.64
N TYR A 107 -14.53 -14.80 -5.53
CA TYR A 107 -13.36 -13.95 -5.72
C TYR A 107 -13.27 -12.90 -4.61
N LYS A 108 -12.09 -12.71 -4.06
CA LYS A 108 -11.79 -11.63 -3.13
C LYS A 108 -10.99 -10.57 -3.88
N ASP A 109 -11.54 -9.38 -4.01
CA ASP A 109 -10.88 -8.28 -4.73
C ASP A 109 -9.59 -7.85 -4.03
N PRO A 110 -8.50 -7.60 -4.76
CA PRO A 110 -7.31 -6.99 -4.19
C PRO A 110 -7.52 -5.49 -3.99
N LYS A 111 -6.75 -4.88 -3.09
CA LYS A 111 -6.56 -3.43 -3.10
C LYS A 111 -5.40 -3.07 -4.00
N LEU A 112 -5.46 -1.91 -4.64
CA LEU A 112 -4.36 -1.32 -5.39
C LEU A 112 -3.97 0.00 -4.74
N VAL A 113 -2.72 0.07 -4.28
CA VAL A 113 -2.13 1.23 -3.60
C VAL A 113 -1.31 2.03 -4.60
N LEU A 114 -1.74 3.26 -4.87
CA LEU A 114 -0.94 4.23 -5.61
C LEU A 114 0.03 4.92 -4.65
N PHE A 115 1.31 4.89 -4.96
CA PHE A 115 2.34 5.55 -4.15
C PHE A 115 3.25 6.43 -5.02
N SER A 116 4.13 7.20 -4.40
CA SER A 116 5.16 7.98 -5.07
C SER A 116 6.48 7.83 -4.34
N GLY A 117 7.51 7.45 -5.06
CA GLY A 117 8.88 7.35 -4.57
C GLY A 117 9.15 6.11 -3.74
N GLN A 118 8.41 5.91 -2.65
CA GLN A 118 8.63 4.80 -1.73
C GLN A 118 7.35 4.37 -1.01
N VAL A 119 7.30 3.10 -0.61
CA VAL A 119 6.17 2.52 0.11
C VAL A 119 6.63 1.39 1.03
N ASN A 120 5.93 1.21 2.16
CA ASN A 120 6.06 0.04 3.02
C ASN A 120 4.87 -0.90 2.76
N SER A 121 5.16 -2.16 2.45
CA SER A 121 4.17 -3.23 2.35
C SER A 121 4.44 -4.28 3.41
N ALA A 122 3.53 -5.25 3.57
CA ALA A 122 3.80 -6.41 4.43
C ALA A 122 4.92 -7.31 3.89
N CYS A 123 5.31 -7.15 2.62
CA CYS A 123 6.43 -7.84 1.99
C CYS A 123 7.77 -7.07 2.12
N GLY A 124 7.75 -5.89 2.77
CA GLY A 124 8.92 -5.06 2.99
C GLY A 124 8.83 -3.69 2.32
N PHE A 125 9.96 -2.98 2.39
CA PHE A 125 10.12 -1.66 1.81
C PHE A 125 10.39 -1.76 0.30
N ALA A 126 9.72 -0.93 -0.47
CA ALA A 126 9.91 -0.81 -1.92
C ALA A 126 10.02 0.66 -2.35
N THR A 127 10.68 0.87 -3.48
CA THR A 127 10.84 2.18 -4.11
C THR A 127 10.29 2.15 -5.54
N SER A 128 10.18 3.32 -6.19
CA SER A 128 9.80 3.41 -7.61
C SER A 128 10.65 2.52 -8.51
N ALA A 129 11.92 2.27 -8.16
CA ALA A 129 12.84 1.40 -8.92
C ALA A 129 12.43 -0.09 -8.86
N THR A 130 11.60 -0.50 -7.90
CA THR A 130 11.06 -1.86 -7.82
C THR A 130 10.09 -2.14 -8.97
N GLY A 131 9.47 -1.10 -9.51
CA GLY A 131 8.33 -1.23 -10.42
C GLY A 131 7.03 -1.59 -9.70
N PRO A 132 5.94 -1.82 -10.43
CA PRO A 132 4.71 -2.38 -9.90
C PRO A 132 4.95 -3.76 -9.30
N PHE A 133 4.24 -4.09 -8.23
CA PHE A 133 4.34 -5.42 -7.62
C PHE A 133 3.08 -5.78 -6.84
N TYR A 134 2.87 -7.08 -6.68
CA TYR A 134 1.87 -7.65 -5.80
C TYR A 134 2.54 -8.19 -4.53
N CYS A 135 1.97 -7.92 -3.36
CA CYS A 135 2.42 -8.48 -2.08
C CYS A 135 1.42 -9.55 -1.60
N PRO A 136 1.82 -10.83 -1.55
CA PRO A 136 0.93 -11.90 -1.09
C PRO A 136 0.60 -11.82 0.42
N ALA A 137 1.46 -11.20 1.23
CA ALA A 137 1.28 -11.12 2.67
C ALA A 137 0.12 -10.19 3.08
N ASP A 138 -0.13 -9.12 2.33
CA ASP A 138 -1.25 -8.20 2.56
C ASP A 138 -2.32 -8.24 1.46
N GLN A 139 -2.06 -9.02 0.38
CA GLN A 139 -2.94 -9.18 -0.77
C GLN A 139 -3.24 -7.85 -1.48
N GLN A 140 -2.22 -7.01 -1.63
CA GLN A 140 -2.35 -5.71 -2.27
C GLN A 140 -1.39 -5.60 -3.48
N VAL A 141 -1.85 -4.87 -4.48
CA VAL A 141 -1.04 -4.41 -5.63
C VAL A 141 -0.49 -3.03 -5.31
N TYR A 142 0.76 -2.78 -5.62
CA TYR A 142 1.44 -1.51 -5.42
C TYR A 142 1.92 -0.96 -6.75
N LEU A 143 1.61 0.31 -7.00
CA LEU A 143 1.90 0.97 -8.27
C LEU A 143 2.38 2.40 -8.05
N ASP A 144 3.60 2.71 -8.49
CA ASP A 144 4.03 4.09 -8.69
C ASP A 144 3.72 4.50 -10.13
N MET A 145 2.95 5.58 -10.28
CA MET A 145 2.53 6.08 -11.59
C MET A 145 3.69 6.56 -12.46
N SER A 146 4.87 6.86 -11.87
CA SER A 146 6.09 7.19 -12.61
C SER A 146 6.56 6.04 -13.49
N PHE A 147 6.25 4.79 -13.13
CA PHE A 147 6.56 3.61 -13.93
C PHE A 147 5.92 3.66 -15.32
N PHE A 148 4.68 4.14 -15.42
CA PHE A 148 4.03 4.27 -16.73
C PHE A 148 4.73 5.29 -17.63
N LYS A 149 5.21 6.37 -17.03
CA LYS A 149 6.01 7.36 -17.76
C LYS A 149 7.35 6.78 -18.23
N GLU A 150 7.98 5.95 -17.42
CA GLU A 150 9.20 5.23 -17.80
C GLU A 150 8.95 4.22 -18.92
N MET A 151 7.84 3.49 -18.90
CA MET A 151 7.46 2.58 -19.99
C MET A 151 7.35 3.31 -21.32
N GLU A 152 6.74 4.49 -21.32
CA GLU A 152 6.60 5.32 -22.52
C GLU A 152 7.96 5.80 -23.03
N THR A 153 8.81 6.33 -22.15
CA THR A 153 10.05 7.00 -22.53
C THR A 153 11.19 6.03 -22.83
N ARG A 154 11.31 4.92 -22.10
CA ARG A 154 12.45 3.98 -22.20
C ARG A 154 12.17 2.79 -23.09
N PHE A 155 10.92 2.33 -23.16
CA PHE A 155 10.57 1.09 -23.88
C PHE A 155 9.68 1.33 -25.11
N ALA A 156 9.37 2.60 -25.44
CA ALA A 156 8.40 2.96 -26.47
C ALA A 156 7.05 2.19 -26.32
N ALA A 157 6.78 1.66 -25.13
CA ALA A 157 5.56 0.94 -24.79
C ALA A 157 4.51 1.96 -24.33
N ALA A 158 4.22 2.90 -25.23
CA ALA A 158 3.20 3.92 -24.98
C ALA A 158 1.79 3.35 -25.21
N GLY A 159 0.88 3.78 -24.36
CA GLY A 159 -0.55 3.59 -24.57
C GLY A 159 -1.25 2.79 -23.50
N ASP A 160 -2.54 3.02 -23.45
CA ASP A 160 -3.46 2.46 -22.46
C ASP A 160 -3.37 0.95 -22.31
N PHE A 161 -3.13 0.24 -23.43
CA PHE A 161 -3.10 -1.23 -23.41
C PHE A 161 -1.90 -1.77 -22.62
N ALA A 162 -0.70 -1.20 -22.83
CA ALA A 162 0.50 -1.64 -22.11
C ALA A 162 0.37 -1.39 -20.59
N GLN A 163 -0.17 -0.23 -20.21
CA GLN A 163 -0.43 0.12 -18.82
C GLN A 163 -1.49 -0.80 -18.20
N ALA A 164 -2.57 -1.08 -18.93
CA ALA A 164 -3.62 -2.01 -18.49
C ALA A 164 -3.08 -3.44 -18.31
N TYR A 165 -2.20 -3.88 -19.19
CA TYR A 165 -1.54 -5.18 -19.09
C TYR A 165 -0.74 -5.30 -17.79
N VAL A 166 0.03 -4.29 -17.41
CA VAL A 166 0.79 -4.29 -16.15
C VAL A 166 -0.14 -4.46 -14.96
N ILE A 167 -1.23 -3.70 -14.88
CA ILE A 167 -2.20 -3.81 -13.78
C ILE A 167 -2.80 -5.23 -13.73
N ALA A 168 -3.21 -5.75 -14.88
CA ALA A 168 -3.79 -7.09 -14.98
C ALA A 168 -2.78 -8.19 -14.62
N HIS A 169 -1.48 -8.00 -14.89
CA HIS A 169 -0.41 -8.90 -14.51
C HIS A 169 -0.29 -9.01 -12.99
N GLU A 170 -0.26 -7.89 -12.28
CA GLU A 170 -0.20 -7.89 -10.81
C GLU A 170 -1.46 -8.49 -10.18
N VAL A 171 -2.64 -8.24 -10.76
CA VAL A 171 -3.88 -8.92 -10.38
C VAL A 171 -3.79 -10.43 -10.64
N GLY A 172 -3.08 -10.86 -11.69
CA GLY A 172 -2.78 -12.27 -11.96
C GLY A 172 -2.03 -12.94 -10.80
N HIS A 173 -1.06 -12.27 -10.20
CA HIS A 173 -0.36 -12.76 -9.01
C HIS A 173 -1.30 -12.89 -7.80
N HIS A 174 -2.24 -11.96 -7.64
CA HIS A 174 -3.29 -12.09 -6.62
C HIS A 174 -4.16 -13.33 -6.84
N VAL A 175 -4.59 -13.59 -8.08
CA VAL A 175 -5.35 -14.78 -8.43
C VAL A 175 -4.55 -16.06 -8.14
N GLN A 176 -3.26 -16.10 -8.47
CA GLN A 176 -2.37 -17.22 -8.13
C GLN A 176 -2.32 -17.47 -6.62
N THR A 177 -2.29 -16.41 -5.82
CA THR A 177 -2.34 -16.51 -4.35
C THR A 177 -3.67 -17.12 -3.88
N LEU A 178 -4.82 -16.64 -4.40
CA LEU A 178 -6.14 -17.15 -4.05
C LEU A 178 -6.32 -18.62 -4.43
N LEU A 179 -5.67 -19.06 -5.51
CA LEU A 179 -5.69 -20.45 -5.97
C LEU A 179 -4.65 -21.35 -5.28
N GLY A 180 -3.80 -20.77 -4.40
CA GLY A 180 -2.74 -21.50 -3.71
C GLY A 180 -1.58 -21.96 -4.61
N VAL A 181 -1.41 -21.33 -5.78
CA VAL A 181 -0.36 -21.68 -6.75
C VAL A 181 0.96 -20.99 -6.40
N SER A 182 0.92 -19.79 -5.83
CA SER A 182 2.12 -18.99 -5.46
C SER A 182 2.86 -19.53 -4.22
N ALA A 183 2.30 -20.47 -3.48
CA ALA A 183 2.88 -21.03 -2.25
C ALA A 183 3.72 -22.30 -2.47
N ARG A 184 4.12 -22.59 -3.72
CA ARG A 184 4.90 -23.77 -4.09
C ARG A 184 6.31 -23.42 -4.51
#